data_4732aaac4cd72551876411788dafc4a0
#
_entry.id   4732aaac4cd72551876411788dafc4a0
#
_cell.length_a   1.000
_cell.length_b   1.000
_cell.length_c   1.000
_cell.angle_alpha   90.00
_cell.angle_beta   90.00
_cell.angle_gamma   90.00
#
_symmetry.space_group_name_H-M   'P 1'
#
loop_
_entity.id
_entity.type
_entity.pdbx_description
1 polymer ?
#
loop_
_entity_poly.entity_id
_entity_poly.type
_entity_poly.pdbx_seq_one_letter_code
_entity_poly.pdbx_strand_id
1 'polypeptide(L)'
;MKFSMRSLLLTMTMYFWVSHSLAQTGLTDDIHSQSESIADVMNYFPMANGIGTAGQPTPEQFALIKAAKYSTVINLAVAQSVNALPNEAKIVTDLDMSYQHIPVPWDAPTASHVKEFFETMDMLTPQADPILVHCAANYRASVFTYKYLTLRQGLSKEDATTPLLKEWLPQMDDNWKAIMALSLNDIE
;
A
#
# COMPACT_ATOMS: atom_id res chain seq x y z
N MET A 1 -36.11 -32.16 87.50
CA MET A 1 -36.59 -30.80 87.24
C MET A 1 -36.98 -30.72 85.79
N LYS A 2 -38.26 -30.44 85.50
CA LYS A 2 -38.92 -30.46 84.20
C LYS A 2 -38.68 -29.09 83.51
N PHE A 3 -38.24 -29.10 82.25
CA PHE A 3 -38.36 -27.91 81.39
C PHE A 3 -39.05 -28.28 80.08
N SER A 4 -40.12 -27.55 79.87
CA SER A 4 -41.11 -27.69 78.82
C SER A 4 -40.59 -27.17 77.49
N MET A 5 -40.83 -27.95 76.43
CA MET A 5 -40.59 -27.62 75.03
C MET A 5 -41.81 -26.88 74.48
N ARG A 6 -41.65 -25.61 74.10
CA ARG A 6 -42.68 -24.87 73.37
C ARG A 6 -42.25 -24.79 71.88
N SER A 7 -43.06 -25.45 71.08
CA SER A 7 -43.05 -25.44 69.62
C SER A 7 -43.34 -24.04 69.08
N LEU A 8 -42.52 -23.48 68.26
CA LEU A 8 -42.74 -22.27 67.49
C LEU A 8 -42.85 -22.64 66.00
N LEU A 9 -44.09 -22.64 65.49
CA LEU A 9 -44.34 -22.75 64.05
C LEU A 9 -43.91 -21.48 63.36
N LEU A 10 -42.90 -21.56 62.46
CA LEU A 10 -42.53 -20.50 61.57
C LEU A 10 -43.13 -20.78 60.20
N THR A 11 -44.11 -19.97 59.82
CA THR A 11 -44.77 -20.00 58.52
C THR A 11 -43.79 -19.36 57.50
N MET A 12 -43.30 -20.16 56.60
CA MET A 12 -42.42 -19.75 55.54
C MET A 12 -43.21 -19.25 54.30
N THR A 13 -43.37 -17.95 54.17
CA THR A 13 -43.95 -17.34 52.97
C THR A 13 -42.95 -17.37 51.84
N MET A 14 -43.20 -18.22 50.85
CA MET A 14 -42.44 -18.24 49.59
C MET A 14 -42.79 -17.01 48.74
N TYR A 15 -41.81 -16.06 48.62
CA TYR A 15 -41.86 -15.02 47.59
C TYR A 15 -41.36 -15.62 46.28
N PHE A 16 -42.27 -15.82 45.32
CA PHE A 16 -41.92 -16.11 43.93
C PHE A 16 -41.38 -14.84 43.30
N TRP A 17 -40.05 -14.77 43.13
CA TRP A 17 -39.44 -13.79 42.26
C TRP A 17 -39.58 -14.24 40.79
N VAL A 18 -40.50 -13.59 40.07
CA VAL A 18 -40.58 -13.74 38.62
C VAL A 18 -39.44 -12.90 38.03
N SER A 19 -38.36 -13.56 37.71
CA SER A 19 -37.26 -12.94 36.93
C SER A 19 -37.74 -12.75 35.49
N HIS A 20 -38.13 -11.53 35.12
CA HIS A 20 -38.28 -11.17 33.73
C HIS A 20 -36.90 -11.10 33.08
N SER A 21 -36.52 -12.19 32.39
CA SER A 21 -35.35 -12.22 31.53
C SER A 21 -35.69 -11.38 30.30
N LEU A 22 -35.29 -10.11 30.30
CA LEU A 22 -35.20 -9.31 29.07
C LEU A 22 -34.11 -9.96 28.22
N ALA A 23 -34.52 -10.75 27.24
CA ALA A 23 -33.64 -11.16 26.15
C ALA A 23 -33.22 -9.89 25.37
N GLN A 24 -32.09 -9.32 25.73
CA GLN A 24 -31.37 -8.39 24.89
C GLN A 24 -30.86 -9.19 23.69
N THR A 25 -31.64 -9.15 22.60
CA THR A 25 -31.09 -9.45 21.27
C THR A 25 -30.10 -8.36 20.94
N GLY A 26 -28.86 -8.53 21.42
CA GLY A 26 -27.74 -7.79 20.93
C GLY A 26 -27.53 -8.16 19.46
N LEU A 27 -28.11 -7.38 18.55
CA LEU A 27 -27.55 -7.27 17.22
C LEU A 27 -26.15 -6.63 17.41
N THR A 28 -25.15 -7.45 17.60
CA THR A 28 -23.78 -7.04 17.31
C THR A 28 -23.73 -6.95 15.79
N ASP A 29 -23.90 -5.75 15.27
CA ASP A 29 -23.37 -5.41 13.96
C ASP A 29 -21.88 -5.68 14.06
N ASP A 30 -21.47 -6.88 13.69
CA ASP A 30 -20.12 -7.19 13.27
C ASP A 30 -19.88 -6.44 11.95
N ILE A 31 -19.78 -5.11 12.04
CA ILE A 31 -19.08 -4.33 11.04
C ILE A 31 -17.64 -4.81 11.20
N HIS A 32 -17.28 -5.82 10.40
CA HIS A 32 -15.90 -6.17 10.13
C HIS A 32 -15.31 -4.94 9.44
N SER A 33 -14.87 -3.97 10.23
CA SER A 33 -13.99 -2.90 9.80
C SER A 33 -12.72 -3.60 9.36
N GLN A 34 -12.67 -4.03 8.09
CA GLN A 34 -11.40 -4.40 7.47
C GLN A 34 -10.55 -3.13 7.55
N SER A 35 -9.56 -3.15 8.42
CA SER A 35 -8.59 -2.06 8.49
C SER A 35 -7.87 -2.04 7.14
N GLU A 36 -8.05 -0.96 6.38
CA GLU A 36 -7.31 -0.75 5.14
C GLU A 36 -5.81 -0.89 5.40
N SER A 37 -5.12 -1.52 4.48
CA SER A 37 -3.68 -1.76 4.54
C SER A 37 -3.01 -1.24 3.27
N ILE A 38 -1.69 -1.13 3.26
CA ILE A 38 -0.96 -0.76 2.04
C ILE A 38 -1.22 -1.74 0.89
N ALA A 39 -1.58 -2.99 1.17
CA ALA A 39 -1.92 -3.98 0.15
C ALA A 39 -3.20 -3.64 -0.63
N ASP A 40 -4.04 -2.73 -0.11
CA ASP A 40 -5.25 -2.27 -0.78
C ASP A 40 -4.97 -1.14 -1.80
N VAL A 41 -3.74 -0.62 -1.83
CA VAL A 41 -3.31 0.31 -2.89
C VAL A 41 -3.27 -0.44 -4.23
N MET A 42 -3.82 0.17 -5.26
CA MET A 42 -3.93 -0.43 -6.60
C MET A 42 -2.62 -1.08 -7.05
N ASN A 43 -2.67 -2.36 -7.35
CA ASN A 43 -1.52 -3.14 -7.85
C ASN A 43 -0.23 -2.95 -7.02
N TYR A 44 -0.35 -2.71 -5.71
CA TYR A 44 0.81 -2.60 -4.83
C TYR A 44 1.61 -3.91 -4.82
N PHE A 45 2.93 -3.77 -4.91
CA PHE A 45 3.85 -4.89 -4.78
C PHE A 45 5.14 -4.45 -4.07
N PRO A 46 5.51 -5.10 -2.94
CA PRO A 46 6.80 -4.86 -2.30
C PRO A 46 7.92 -5.52 -3.11
N MET A 47 8.95 -4.75 -3.42
CA MET A 47 10.15 -5.19 -4.12
C MET A 47 11.33 -5.37 -3.15
N ALA A 48 12.46 -5.82 -3.66
CA ALA A 48 13.71 -5.87 -2.90
C ALA A 48 14.20 -4.48 -2.48
N ASN A 49 15.11 -4.46 -1.50
CA ASN A 49 15.86 -3.27 -1.07
C ASN A 49 14.98 -2.09 -0.60
N GLY A 50 13.83 -2.40 0.03
CA GLY A 50 12.94 -1.37 0.55
C GLY A 50 12.15 -0.59 -0.50
N ILE A 51 12.14 -1.04 -1.75
CA ILE A 51 11.36 -0.43 -2.81
C ILE A 51 9.97 -1.07 -2.86
N GLY A 52 8.93 -0.27 -3.05
CA GLY A 52 7.58 -0.72 -3.37
C GLY A 52 7.12 -0.12 -4.68
N THR A 53 6.24 -0.81 -5.41
CA THR A 53 5.60 -0.28 -6.60
C THR A 53 4.09 -0.30 -6.47
N ALA A 54 3.39 0.68 -7.06
CA ALA A 54 1.92 0.77 -6.99
C ALA A 54 1.31 1.52 -8.19
N GLY A 55 0.00 1.38 -8.36
CA GLY A 55 -0.82 2.36 -9.08
C GLY A 55 -1.04 3.60 -8.22
N GLN A 56 -1.88 4.53 -8.69
CA GLN A 56 -2.16 5.77 -8.00
C GLN A 56 -2.84 5.51 -6.64
N PRO A 57 -2.22 5.89 -5.51
CA PRO A 57 -2.88 5.84 -4.22
C PRO A 57 -3.99 6.90 -4.11
N THR A 58 -5.02 6.65 -3.31
CA THR A 58 -5.96 7.70 -2.90
C THR A 58 -5.29 8.63 -1.87
N PRO A 59 -5.85 9.83 -1.62
CA PRO A 59 -5.34 10.73 -0.58
C PRO A 59 -5.19 10.05 0.79
N GLU A 60 -6.16 9.21 1.17
CA GLU A 60 -6.19 8.51 2.46
C GLU A 60 -5.12 7.40 2.54
N GLN A 61 -4.86 6.74 1.40
CA GLN A 61 -3.88 5.66 1.34
C GLN A 61 -2.43 6.13 1.54
N PHE A 62 -2.12 7.43 1.35
CA PHE A 62 -0.78 7.94 1.67
C PHE A 62 -0.44 7.83 3.17
N ALA A 63 -1.44 7.91 4.06
CA ALA A 63 -1.22 7.65 5.48
C ALA A 63 -0.84 6.17 5.76
N LEU A 64 -1.40 5.22 5.00
CA LEU A 64 -1.03 3.79 5.09
C LEU A 64 0.39 3.56 4.55
N ILE A 65 0.77 4.26 3.48
CA ILE A 65 2.12 4.24 2.91
C ILE A 65 3.14 4.74 3.94
N LYS A 66 2.86 5.85 4.62
CA LYS A 66 3.69 6.35 5.73
C LYS A 66 3.77 5.36 6.89
N ALA A 67 2.64 4.77 7.28
CA ALA A 67 2.59 3.75 8.35
C ALA A 67 3.42 2.51 7.99
N ALA A 68 3.49 2.14 6.72
CA ALA A 68 4.35 1.08 6.19
C ALA A 68 5.83 1.48 6.07
N LYS A 69 6.21 2.67 6.61
CA LYS A 69 7.58 3.18 6.71
C LYS A 69 8.21 3.68 5.41
N TYR A 70 7.42 3.89 4.37
CA TYR A 70 7.93 4.62 3.21
C TYR A 70 8.23 6.06 3.60
N SER A 71 9.38 6.56 3.20
CA SER A 71 9.86 7.92 3.48
C SER A 71 9.82 8.81 2.24
N THR A 72 9.81 8.19 1.06
CA THR A 72 9.83 8.88 -0.23
C THR A 72 8.80 8.27 -1.18
N VAL A 73 8.13 9.12 -1.92
CA VAL A 73 7.21 8.77 -3.00
C VAL A 73 7.73 9.33 -4.32
N ILE A 74 7.89 8.46 -5.33
CA ILE A 74 8.22 8.84 -6.70
C ILE A 74 7.01 8.59 -7.58
N ASN A 75 6.47 9.65 -8.20
CA ASN A 75 5.34 9.57 -9.12
C ASN A 75 5.82 9.64 -10.58
N LEU A 76 5.55 8.58 -11.35
CA LEU A 76 5.84 8.52 -12.79
C LEU A 76 4.63 8.84 -13.68
N ALA A 77 3.47 9.16 -13.08
CA ALA A 77 2.29 9.52 -13.85
C ALA A 77 2.39 10.96 -14.39
N VAL A 78 1.86 11.18 -15.58
CA VAL A 78 1.65 12.55 -16.08
C VAL A 78 0.44 13.18 -15.40
N ALA A 79 0.43 14.50 -15.27
CA ALA A 79 -0.67 15.23 -14.62
C ALA A 79 -2.05 15.03 -15.27
N GLN A 80 -2.09 14.61 -16.54
CA GLN A 80 -3.29 14.30 -17.30
C GLN A 80 -3.79 12.86 -17.12
N SER A 81 -3.13 12.04 -16.31
CA SER A 81 -3.62 10.69 -16.00
C SER A 81 -5.00 10.75 -15.35
N VAL A 82 -5.89 9.81 -15.72
CA VAL A 82 -7.32 9.82 -15.33
C VAL A 82 -7.53 9.91 -13.82
N ASN A 83 -6.64 9.31 -13.05
CA ASN A 83 -6.70 9.24 -11.59
C ASN A 83 -5.62 10.11 -10.89
N ALA A 84 -4.96 11.03 -11.62
CA ALA A 84 -3.95 11.90 -11.04
C ALA A 84 -4.56 12.82 -9.96
N LEU A 85 -3.81 13.03 -8.88
CA LEU A 85 -4.17 13.94 -7.80
C LEU A 85 -3.48 15.31 -8.01
N PRO A 86 -4.23 16.38 -8.22
CA PRO A 86 -3.65 17.71 -8.52
C PRO A 86 -2.74 18.27 -7.41
N ASN A 87 -2.96 17.85 -6.17
CA ASN A 87 -2.24 18.29 -4.98
C ASN A 87 -1.42 17.19 -4.30
N GLU A 88 -1.03 16.14 -5.03
CA GLU A 88 -0.35 14.97 -4.48
C GLU A 88 0.94 15.32 -3.72
N ALA A 89 1.77 16.19 -4.30
CA ALA A 89 2.99 16.65 -3.62
C ALA A 89 2.70 17.19 -2.21
N LYS A 90 1.63 17.98 -2.07
CA LYS A 90 1.23 18.52 -0.77
C LYS A 90 0.73 17.43 0.18
N ILE A 91 -0.08 16.48 -0.30
CA ILE A 91 -0.57 15.35 0.50
C ILE A 91 0.61 14.55 1.06
N VAL A 92 1.58 14.23 0.23
CA VAL A 92 2.76 13.46 0.62
C VAL A 92 3.64 14.22 1.61
N THR A 93 3.91 15.50 1.35
CA THR A 93 4.78 16.31 2.21
C THR A 93 4.12 16.68 3.54
N ASP A 94 2.79 16.84 3.60
CA ASP A 94 2.05 17.03 4.86
C ASP A 94 2.15 15.79 5.80
N LEU A 95 2.54 14.62 5.26
CA LEU A 95 2.80 13.40 6.02
C LEU A 95 4.30 13.20 6.35
N ASP A 96 5.12 14.23 6.23
CA ASP A 96 6.58 14.15 6.43
C ASP A 96 7.24 13.07 5.55
N MET A 97 6.81 12.96 4.29
CA MET A 97 7.46 12.16 3.26
C MET A 97 8.04 13.07 2.16
N SER A 98 9.12 12.63 1.54
CA SER A 98 9.67 13.30 0.35
C SER A 98 8.85 12.95 -0.89
N TYR A 99 8.72 13.90 -1.83
CA TYR A 99 8.01 13.69 -3.07
C TYR A 99 8.87 14.05 -4.29
N GLN A 100 8.92 13.14 -5.26
CA GLN A 100 9.58 13.35 -6.54
C GLN A 100 8.58 13.07 -7.67
N HIS A 101 8.55 13.93 -8.67
CA HIS A 101 7.67 13.77 -9.83
C HIS A 101 8.48 13.70 -11.11
N ILE A 102 8.47 12.54 -11.77
CA ILE A 102 9.15 12.27 -13.04
C ILE A 102 8.05 11.87 -14.04
N PRO A 103 7.41 12.84 -14.72
CA PRO A 103 6.28 12.56 -15.59
C PRO A 103 6.71 11.81 -16.86
N VAL A 104 6.35 10.54 -16.96
CA VAL A 104 6.65 9.68 -18.11
C VAL A 104 5.40 9.54 -18.99
N PRO A 105 5.35 10.11 -20.21
CA PRO A 105 4.25 9.90 -21.14
C PRO A 105 4.10 8.41 -21.49
N TRP A 106 2.85 7.94 -21.57
CA TRP A 106 2.59 6.52 -21.84
C TRP A 106 3.01 6.11 -23.25
N ASP A 107 2.73 6.94 -24.22
CA ASP A 107 2.94 6.73 -25.65
C ASP A 107 4.33 7.18 -26.17
N ALA A 108 5.11 7.85 -25.31
CA ALA A 108 6.42 8.36 -25.66
C ALA A 108 7.41 8.26 -24.48
N PRO A 109 7.60 7.10 -23.84
CA PRO A 109 8.67 6.92 -22.85
C PRO A 109 10.04 6.98 -23.56
N THR A 110 11.07 7.50 -22.88
CA THR A 110 12.42 7.68 -23.46
C THR A 110 13.50 7.18 -22.53
N ALA A 111 14.73 6.97 -23.07
CA ALA A 111 15.91 6.68 -22.27
C ALA A 111 16.21 7.81 -21.28
N SER A 112 15.94 9.08 -21.63
CA SER A 112 16.13 10.21 -20.71
C SER A 112 15.25 10.12 -19.47
N HIS A 113 13.99 9.64 -19.59
CA HIS A 113 13.15 9.42 -18.42
C HIS A 113 13.71 8.30 -17.52
N VAL A 114 14.28 7.24 -18.11
CA VAL A 114 14.92 6.16 -17.34
C VAL A 114 16.18 6.68 -16.65
N LYS A 115 16.97 7.52 -17.33
CA LYS A 115 18.15 8.19 -16.75
C LYS A 115 17.78 9.05 -15.55
N GLU A 116 16.79 9.94 -15.70
CA GLU A 116 16.31 10.81 -14.61
C GLU A 116 15.83 9.98 -13.39
N PHE A 117 15.11 8.88 -13.66
CA PHE A 117 14.70 7.97 -12.61
C PHE A 117 15.89 7.30 -11.91
N PHE A 118 16.91 6.85 -12.67
CA PHE A 118 18.12 6.24 -12.11
C PHE A 118 18.90 7.23 -11.25
N GLU A 119 19.11 8.45 -11.73
CA GLU A 119 19.78 9.52 -10.99
C GLU A 119 19.02 9.84 -9.68
N THR A 120 17.69 9.89 -9.73
CA THR A 120 16.86 10.10 -8.55
C THR A 120 17.00 8.94 -7.55
N MET A 121 16.93 7.70 -8.00
CA MET A 121 17.11 6.52 -7.16
C MET A 121 18.51 6.44 -6.56
N ASP A 122 19.56 6.75 -7.34
CA ASP A 122 20.95 6.74 -6.87
C ASP A 122 21.20 7.80 -5.77
N MET A 123 20.49 8.94 -5.80
CA MET A 123 20.54 9.94 -4.74
C MET A 123 19.82 9.50 -3.45
N LEU A 124 18.76 8.71 -3.58
CA LEU A 124 17.90 8.30 -2.44
C LEU A 124 18.40 7.01 -1.78
N THR A 125 18.93 6.07 -2.54
CA THR A 125 19.32 4.73 -2.05
C THR A 125 20.38 4.73 -0.93
N PRO A 126 21.37 5.65 -0.87
CA PRO A 126 22.34 5.67 0.22
C PRO A 126 21.72 5.89 1.61
N GLN A 127 20.50 6.44 1.69
CA GLN A 127 19.81 6.71 2.94
C GLN A 127 19.12 5.46 3.51
N ALA A 128 19.04 4.37 2.73
CA ALA A 128 18.41 3.09 3.08
C ALA A 128 16.92 3.19 3.51
N ASP A 129 16.28 4.32 3.26
CA ASP A 129 14.88 4.54 3.60
C ASP A 129 13.97 3.96 2.50
N PRO A 130 12.84 3.32 2.86
CA PRO A 130 11.94 2.73 1.88
C PRO A 130 11.32 3.77 0.93
N ILE A 131 11.29 3.42 -0.37
CA ILE A 131 10.82 4.27 -1.47
C ILE A 131 9.62 3.62 -2.14
N LEU A 132 8.49 4.35 -2.25
CA LEU A 132 7.37 3.94 -3.07
C LEU A 132 7.48 4.59 -4.45
N VAL A 133 7.51 3.78 -5.50
CA VAL A 133 7.41 4.22 -6.89
C VAL A 133 6.02 3.93 -7.40
N HIS A 134 5.29 4.93 -7.87
CA HIS A 134 3.96 4.68 -8.43
C HIS A 134 3.72 5.41 -9.76
N CYS A 135 2.63 5.03 -10.41
CA CYS A 135 2.07 5.74 -11.56
C CYS A 135 0.55 5.55 -11.55
N ALA A 136 -0.14 5.75 -12.67
CA ALA A 136 -1.59 5.58 -12.74
C ALA A 136 -2.06 4.15 -12.35
N ALA A 137 -1.38 3.09 -12.82
CA ALA A 137 -1.81 1.69 -12.61
C ALA A 137 -0.65 0.70 -12.40
N ASN A 138 0.51 1.16 -11.98
CA ASN A 138 1.75 0.41 -11.71
C ASN A 138 2.54 -0.10 -12.95
N TYR A 139 2.10 0.07 -14.16
CA TYR A 139 2.84 -0.43 -15.34
C TYR A 139 4.20 0.28 -15.52
N ARG A 140 4.21 1.63 -15.55
CA ARG A 140 5.44 2.45 -15.63
C ARG A 140 6.36 2.19 -14.44
N ALA A 141 5.79 2.21 -13.22
CA ALA A 141 6.54 1.97 -12.00
C ALA A 141 7.22 0.59 -12.00
N SER A 142 6.52 -0.46 -12.41
CA SER A 142 7.08 -1.81 -12.54
C SER A 142 8.24 -1.87 -13.53
N VAL A 143 8.13 -1.24 -14.72
CA VAL A 143 9.20 -1.23 -15.74
C VAL A 143 10.43 -0.46 -15.25
N PHE A 144 10.25 0.75 -14.73
CA PHE A 144 11.35 1.59 -14.30
C PHE A 144 12.08 0.98 -13.10
N THR A 145 11.34 0.45 -12.13
CA THR A 145 11.93 -0.25 -10.99
C THR A 145 12.65 -1.54 -11.42
N TYR A 146 12.06 -2.34 -12.34
CA TYR A 146 12.73 -3.50 -12.92
C TYR A 146 14.08 -3.12 -13.56
N LYS A 147 14.11 -2.06 -14.37
CA LYS A 147 15.34 -1.58 -15.02
C LYS A 147 16.40 -1.18 -13.99
N TYR A 148 16.00 -0.44 -12.96
CA TYR A 148 16.92 -0.02 -11.89
C TYR A 148 17.47 -1.22 -11.11
N LEU A 149 16.62 -2.12 -10.67
CA LEU A 149 17.01 -3.29 -9.89
C LEU A 149 17.94 -4.22 -10.69
N THR A 150 17.67 -4.42 -11.99
CA THR A 150 18.50 -5.31 -12.82
C THR A 150 19.79 -4.67 -13.28
N LEU A 151 19.77 -3.40 -13.70
CA LEU A 151 20.92 -2.75 -14.33
C LEU A 151 21.85 -2.04 -13.33
N ARG A 152 21.30 -1.45 -12.27
CA ARG A 152 22.10 -0.75 -11.25
C ARG A 152 22.42 -1.61 -10.03
N GLN A 153 21.44 -2.43 -9.60
CA GLN A 153 21.62 -3.23 -8.38
C GLN A 153 21.97 -4.70 -8.65
N GLY A 154 21.97 -5.13 -9.90
CA GLY A 154 22.41 -6.47 -10.30
C GLY A 154 21.48 -7.60 -9.85
N LEU A 155 20.21 -7.31 -9.53
CA LEU A 155 19.24 -8.34 -9.20
C LEU A 155 18.93 -9.22 -10.41
N SER A 156 18.53 -10.45 -10.15
CA SER A 156 18.03 -11.33 -11.19
C SER A 156 16.77 -10.74 -11.84
N LYS A 157 16.51 -11.09 -13.10
CA LYS A 157 15.28 -10.68 -13.78
C LYS A 157 14.03 -11.19 -13.05
N GLU A 158 14.11 -12.37 -12.46
CA GLU A 158 13.02 -12.98 -11.72
C GLU A 158 12.69 -12.17 -10.46
N ASP A 159 13.70 -11.83 -9.66
CA ASP A 159 13.52 -11.07 -8.41
C ASP A 159 13.10 -9.61 -8.64
N ALA A 160 13.45 -9.04 -9.80
CA ALA A 160 13.09 -7.68 -10.17
C ALA A 160 11.72 -7.56 -10.89
N THR A 161 11.05 -8.67 -11.20
CA THR A 161 9.80 -8.67 -11.97
C THR A 161 8.57 -8.72 -11.07
N THR A 162 7.72 -7.68 -11.11
CA THR A 162 6.42 -7.70 -10.43
C THR A 162 5.46 -8.68 -11.13
N PRO A 163 4.44 -9.23 -10.44
CA PRO A 163 3.40 -10.05 -11.07
C PRO A 163 2.72 -9.34 -12.24
N LEU A 164 2.42 -8.04 -12.08
CA LEU A 164 1.83 -7.22 -13.12
C LEU A 164 2.73 -7.11 -14.37
N LEU A 165 4.03 -6.87 -14.17
CA LEU A 165 4.98 -6.79 -15.28
C LEU A 165 5.08 -8.13 -16.01
N LYS A 166 5.14 -9.23 -15.27
CA LYS A 166 5.20 -10.59 -15.83
C LYS A 166 4.01 -10.88 -16.74
N GLU A 167 2.81 -10.49 -16.30
CA GLU A 167 1.58 -10.67 -17.08
C GLU A 167 1.54 -9.76 -18.30
N TRP A 168 2.07 -8.55 -18.19
CA TRP A 168 2.05 -7.56 -19.27
C TRP A 168 3.11 -7.80 -20.35
N LEU A 169 4.27 -8.33 -20.02
CA LEU A 169 5.40 -8.53 -20.95
C LEU A 169 5.01 -9.11 -22.32
N PRO A 170 4.15 -10.17 -22.44
CA PRO A 170 3.81 -10.74 -23.73
C PRO A 170 2.98 -9.83 -24.65
N GLN A 171 2.27 -8.87 -24.07
CA GLN A 171 1.34 -7.97 -24.76
C GLN A 171 1.77 -6.51 -24.76
N MET A 172 3.01 -6.26 -24.29
CA MET A 172 3.60 -4.91 -24.23
C MET A 172 3.73 -4.33 -25.64
N ASP A 173 3.39 -3.05 -25.80
CA ASP A 173 3.57 -2.33 -27.06
C ASP A 173 5.06 -2.06 -27.36
N ASP A 174 5.34 -1.61 -28.58
CA ASP A 174 6.73 -1.47 -29.06
C ASP A 174 7.49 -0.35 -28.34
N ASN A 175 6.83 0.72 -27.87
CA ASN A 175 7.47 1.80 -27.11
C ASN A 175 8.01 1.25 -25.79
N TRP A 176 7.22 0.46 -25.09
CA TRP A 176 7.63 -0.12 -23.80
C TRP A 176 8.61 -1.28 -23.97
N LYS A 177 8.49 -2.07 -25.06
CA LYS A 177 9.54 -3.05 -25.41
C LYS A 177 10.89 -2.37 -25.66
N ALA A 178 10.91 -1.19 -26.32
CA ALA A 178 12.12 -0.42 -26.52
C ALA A 178 12.74 0.02 -25.18
N ILE A 179 11.93 0.50 -24.21
CA ILE A 179 12.41 0.80 -22.85
C ILE A 179 12.98 -0.44 -22.17
N MET A 180 12.29 -1.57 -22.25
CA MET A 180 12.78 -2.84 -21.66
C MET A 180 14.12 -3.29 -22.27
N ALA A 181 14.37 -3.00 -23.56
CA ALA A 181 15.57 -3.38 -24.27
C ALA A 181 16.81 -2.51 -23.94
N LEU A 182 16.63 -1.31 -23.37
CA LEU A 182 17.75 -0.40 -23.04
C LEU A 182 18.79 -1.11 -22.16
N SER A 183 20.06 -0.90 -22.49
CA SER A 183 21.23 -1.23 -21.66
C SER A 183 21.65 -0.03 -20.81
N LEU A 184 22.63 -0.22 -19.91
CA LEU A 184 23.21 0.91 -19.16
C LEU A 184 23.83 1.96 -20.12
N ASN A 185 24.50 1.53 -21.18
CA ASN A 185 25.13 2.45 -22.15
C ASN A 185 24.09 3.31 -22.89
N ASP A 186 22.85 2.86 -23.00
CA ASP A 186 21.78 3.62 -23.65
C ASP A 186 21.15 4.66 -22.70
N ILE A 187 21.40 4.53 -21.40
CA ILE A 187 20.81 5.33 -20.32
C ILE A 187 21.81 6.39 -19.81
N GLU A 188 23.10 6.09 -19.82
CA GLU A 188 24.17 6.99 -19.37
C GLU A 188 24.52 8.06 -20.43
#